data_c503590ef796eb5b79ff68b9446b8c1d
#
_entry.id   c503590ef796eb5b79ff68b9446b8c1d
#
_cell.length_a   1.000
_cell.length_b   1.000
_cell.length_c   1.000
_cell.angle_alpha   90.00
_cell.angle_beta   90.00
_cell.angle_gamma   90.00
#
_symmetry.space_group_name_H-M   'P 1'
#
loop_
_entity.id
_entity.type
_entity.pdbx_description
1 polymer ?
#
loop_
_entity_poly.entity_id
_entity_poly.type
_entity_poly.pdbx_seq_one_letter_code
_entity_poly.pdbx_strand_id
1 'polypeptide(L)'
;MEKNLTTGSVFKNVVLFSLPYLLSYFLQTLYGMADLFIIGQFEGVASTTAVSIGSQVMHMLTVMIVGLSMGTTVSVGQAVGAGDRKQAAHNIGNTVILFLVVSIALTAILLSLVHPIVVAMSTPTDAVSGTVTYLTICFIGIPFITSYNIISSIFRGLGDSKSPMCFIATACAANIALDYLFMGVLHLGPAGAALGTTLSQAISVVVSLTVILKRRSIVLKKSDFKPCRAVMGKILGIGIPIAFQDGLIQVAFIIITIIANQRGLNDAAAVGIVEKVISFLFLVPSSMLSTVSALGAQNIGAGKPERAIQTLRYAVMLAAGFGVLASIAIQFTAEGIVSLFTDPSTADGAAVVRFGGQYLRGYIFDCIFAGIHFSFSGFFCACRKSGLSFLHNILAIVFIRVPGVYVTSKLFPATLFPMGLATAAGSLLSVVICLIAFGVIRRKSTLVLVEE
;
A
#
# COMPACT_ATOMS: atom_id res chain seq x y z
N MET A 1 -23.63 5.43 1.56
CA MET A 1 -24.22 6.68 1.01
C MET A 1 -23.15 7.37 0.20
N GLU A 2 -23.43 7.67 -1.08
CA GLU A 2 -22.60 8.58 -1.86
C GLU A 2 -22.47 9.88 -1.09
N LYS A 3 -21.27 10.27 -0.75
CA LYS A 3 -21.04 11.52 -0.03
C LYS A 3 -20.49 12.54 -1.01
N ASN A 4 -21.21 13.64 -1.18
CA ASN A 4 -20.71 14.75 -1.98
C ASN A 4 -19.51 15.39 -1.23
N LEU A 5 -18.29 15.07 -1.67
CA LEU A 5 -17.05 15.57 -1.07
C LEU A 5 -16.66 16.95 -1.60
N THR A 6 -17.43 17.51 -2.55
CA THR A 6 -17.20 18.83 -3.16
C THR A 6 -17.83 19.98 -2.39
N THR A 7 -18.50 19.68 -1.25
CA THR A 7 -19.21 20.65 -0.40
C THR A 7 -18.80 20.49 1.08
N GLY A 8 -19.18 21.43 1.92
CA GLY A 8 -18.90 21.42 3.35
C GLY A 8 -17.43 21.69 3.70
N SER A 9 -17.03 21.43 4.95
CA SER A 9 -15.66 21.63 5.44
C SER A 9 -14.70 20.62 4.82
N VAL A 10 -13.65 21.12 4.16
CA VAL A 10 -12.61 20.29 3.55
C VAL A 10 -11.86 19.48 4.62
N PHE A 11 -11.49 20.12 5.74
CA PHE A 11 -10.84 19.46 6.86
C PHE A 11 -11.65 18.26 7.38
N LYS A 12 -12.94 18.49 7.65
CA LYS A 12 -13.84 17.42 8.11
C LYS A 12 -13.94 16.28 7.10
N ASN A 13 -14.00 16.61 5.80
CA ASN A 13 -14.04 15.60 4.75
C ASN A 13 -12.74 14.78 4.70
N VAL A 14 -11.56 15.43 4.83
CA VAL A 14 -10.27 14.72 4.87
C VAL A 14 -10.24 13.75 6.05
N VAL A 15 -10.52 14.22 7.27
CA VAL A 15 -10.49 13.37 8.48
C VAL A 15 -11.48 12.21 8.38
N LEU A 16 -12.75 12.51 8.07
CA LEU A 16 -13.79 11.46 8.02
C LEU A 16 -13.60 10.45 6.90
N PHE A 17 -12.89 10.81 5.84
CA PHE A 17 -12.61 9.92 4.71
C PHE A 17 -11.34 9.10 4.95
N SER A 18 -10.32 9.68 5.59
CA SER A 18 -9.04 9.01 5.88
C SER A 18 -9.13 7.96 6.99
N LEU A 19 -9.99 8.15 8.01
CA LEU A 19 -10.12 7.20 9.11
C LEU A 19 -10.52 5.78 8.67
N PRO A 20 -11.56 5.57 7.83
CA PRO A 20 -11.86 4.23 7.31
C PRO A 20 -10.73 3.65 6.44
N TYR A 21 -9.96 4.50 5.74
CA TYR A 21 -8.78 4.05 5.00
C TYR A 21 -7.68 3.55 5.94
N LEU A 22 -7.37 4.34 6.96
CA LEU A 22 -6.38 3.98 7.96
C LEU A 22 -6.73 2.64 8.59
N LEU A 23 -8.01 2.46 8.97
CA LEU A 23 -8.48 1.20 9.54
C LEU A 23 -8.44 0.05 8.52
N SER A 24 -8.72 0.31 7.24
CA SER A 24 -8.60 -0.70 6.19
C SER A 24 -7.16 -1.19 6.03
N TYR A 25 -6.19 -0.28 6.02
CA TYR A 25 -4.77 -0.64 5.93
C TYR A 25 -4.29 -1.37 7.20
N PHE A 26 -4.74 -0.92 8.38
CA PHE A 26 -4.44 -1.61 9.64
C PHE A 26 -4.96 -3.05 9.64
N LEU A 27 -6.23 -3.26 9.27
CA LEU A 27 -6.82 -4.61 9.16
C LEU A 27 -6.08 -5.48 8.13
N GLN A 28 -5.65 -4.90 7.02
CA GLN A 28 -4.88 -5.60 5.98
C GLN A 28 -3.50 -6.03 6.49
N THR A 29 -2.85 -5.18 7.28
CA THR A 29 -1.57 -5.54 7.93
C THR A 29 -1.78 -6.61 9.00
N LEU A 30 -2.87 -6.49 9.77
CA LEU A 30 -3.19 -7.42 10.85
C LEU A 30 -3.44 -8.84 10.34
N TYR A 31 -4.23 -9.00 9.27
CA TYR A 31 -4.50 -10.35 8.76
C TYR A 31 -3.24 -11.02 8.19
N GLY A 32 -2.37 -10.27 7.51
CA GLY A 32 -1.09 -10.82 7.05
C GLY A 32 -0.15 -11.25 8.19
N MET A 33 -0.27 -10.63 9.37
CA MET A 33 0.44 -11.08 10.58
C MET A 33 -0.23 -12.28 11.23
N ALA A 34 -1.56 -12.36 11.16
CA ALA A 34 -2.32 -13.47 11.71
C ALA A 34 -1.99 -14.79 11.02
N ASP A 35 -1.87 -14.80 9.69
CA ASP A 35 -1.43 -15.98 8.92
C ASP A 35 -0.11 -16.55 9.47
N LEU A 36 0.89 -15.68 9.68
CA LEU A 36 2.21 -16.09 10.22
C LEU A 36 2.14 -16.56 11.67
N PHE A 37 1.31 -15.92 12.47
CA PHE A 37 1.13 -16.29 13.86
C PHE A 37 0.44 -17.66 13.98
N ILE A 38 -0.62 -17.87 13.22
CA ILE A 38 -1.38 -19.14 13.26
C ILE A 38 -0.54 -20.29 12.74
N ILE A 39 0.14 -20.14 11.58
CA ILE A 39 0.98 -21.23 11.07
C ILE A 39 2.12 -21.58 12.04
N GLY A 40 2.70 -20.58 12.72
CA GLY A 40 3.74 -20.80 13.72
C GLY A 40 3.26 -21.58 14.96
N GLN A 41 1.95 -21.61 15.23
CA GLN A 41 1.39 -22.39 16.35
C GLN A 41 1.18 -23.87 16.00
N PHE A 42 0.85 -24.18 14.74
CA PHE A 42 0.43 -25.52 14.33
C PHE A 42 1.46 -26.28 13.50
N GLU A 43 2.43 -25.56 12.90
CA GLU A 43 3.35 -26.10 11.92
C GLU A 43 4.81 -25.82 12.28
N GLY A 44 5.73 -26.61 11.69
CA GLY A 44 7.16 -26.46 11.91
C GLY A 44 7.78 -25.25 11.17
N VAL A 45 9.07 -25.05 11.41
CA VAL A 45 9.86 -23.90 10.89
C VAL A 45 9.84 -23.84 9.36
N ALA A 46 9.91 -24.99 8.68
CA ALA A 46 9.88 -25.05 7.21
C ALA A 46 8.57 -24.47 6.63
N SER A 47 7.42 -24.85 7.20
CA SER A 47 6.10 -24.35 6.79
C SER A 47 5.95 -22.86 7.10
N THR A 48 6.38 -22.41 8.28
CA THR A 48 6.36 -20.99 8.66
C THR A 48 7.24 -20.15 7.73
N THR A 49 8.43 -20.65 7.38
CA THR A 49 9.34 -19.98 6.43
C THR A 49 8.70 -19.91 5.05
N ALA A 50 8.05 -20.98 4.58
CA ALA A 50 7.37 -21.03 3.29
C ALA A 50 6.26 -19.95 3.19
N VAL A 51 5.41 -19.85 4.22
CA VAL A 51 4.34 -18.83 4.27
C VAL A 51 4.93 -17.43 4.39
N SER A 52 5.98 -17.24 5.17
CA SER A 52 6.65 -15.94 5.31
C SER A 52 7.17 -15.40 3.97
N ILE A 53 7.90 -16.24 3.21
CA ILE A 53 8.42 -15.87 1.89
C ILE A 53 7.27 -15.65 0.90
N GLY A 54 6.29 -16.56 0.88
CA GLY A 54 5.13 -16.44 0.00
C GLY A 54 4.31 -15.19 0.28
N SER A 55 4.07 -14.86 1.56
CA SER A 55 3.35 -13.65 1.98
C SER A 55 4.08 -12.37 1.58
N GLN A 56 5.41 -12.35 1.60
CA GLN A 56 6.19 -11.20 1.15
C GLN A 56 5.99 -10.94 -0.36
N VAL A 57 6.01 -12.00 -1.18
CA VAL A 57 5.71 -11.90 -2.62
C VAL A 57 4.28 -11.41 -2.84
N MET A 58 3.31 -11.99 -2.12
CA MET A 58 1.91 -11.60 -2.24
C MET A 58 1.66 -10.15 -1.77
N HIS A 59 2.35 -9.70 -0.73
CA HIS A 59 2.28 -8.30 -0.28
C HIS A 59 2.74 -7.34 -1.37
N MET A 60 3.90 -7.59 -1.98
CA MET A 60 4.41 -6.79 -3.10
C MET A 60 3.39 -6.73 -4.26
N LEU A 61 2.83 -7.87 -4.67
CA LEU A 61 1.82 -7.93 -5.74
C LEU A 61 0.55 -7.16 -5.36
N THR A 62 0.09 -7.31 -4.12
CA THR A 62 -1.12 -6.64 -3.62
C THR A 62 -0.97 -5.12 -3.64
N VAL A 63 0.15 -4.58 -3.16
CA VAL A 63 0.38 -3.11 -3.19
C VAL A 63 0.46 -2.59 -4.63
N MET A 64 1.05 -3.35 -5.56
CA MET A 64 1.05 -2.99 -6.98
C MET A 64 -0.36 -3.00 -7.59
N ILE A 65 -1.21 -3.97 -7.23
CA ILE A 65 -2.62 -4.03 -7.67
C ILE A 65 -3.40 -2.84 -7.09
N VAL A 66 -3.18 -2.49 -5.83
CA VAL A 66 -3.77 -1.30 -5.19
C VAL A 66 -3.36 -0.03 -5.94
N GLY A 67 -2.07 0.13 -6.23
CA GLY A 67 -1.54 1.25 -7.02
C GLY A 67 -2.17 1.32 -8.41
N LEU A 68 -2.25 0.18 -9.11
CA LEU A 68 -2.88 0.10 -10.42
C LEU A 68 -4.37 0.49 -10.38
N SER A 69 -5.09 0.10 -9.34
CA SER A 69 -6.50 0.40 -9.14
C SER A 69 -6.78 1.89 -8.81
N MET A 70 -5.74 2.67 -8.45
CA MET A 70 -5.85 4.11 -8.18
C MET A 70 -6.40 4.88 -9.39
N GLY A 71 -6.05 4.44 -10.61
CA GLY A 71 -6.60 5.01 -11.84
C GLY A 71 -8.14 4.96 -11.91
N THR A 72 -8.74 3.89 -11.38
CA THR A 72 -10.20 3.76 -11.25
C THR A 72 -10.77 4.79 -10.27
N THR A 73 -10.17 4.89 -9.06
CA THR A 73 -10.59 5.86 -8.04
C THR A 73 -10.61 7.27 -8.60
N VAL A 74 -9.57 7.67 -9.31
CA VAL A 74 -9.46 9.02 -9.90
C VAL A 74 -10.45 9.20 -11.03
N SER A 75 -10.53 8.27 -11.99
CA SER A 75 -11.40 8.40 -13.17
C SER A 75 -12.88 8.43 -12.79
N VAL A 76 -13.31 7.57 -11.85
CA VAL A 76 -14.66 7.57 -11.30
C VAL A 76 -14.90 8.83 -10.47
N GLY A 77 -13.95 9.21 -9.59
CA GLY A 77 -14.06 10.39 -8.74
C GLY A 77 -14.23 11.69 -9.55
N GLN A 78 -13.48 11.87 -10.62
CA GLN A 78 -13.64 13.04 -11.50
C GLN A 78 -15.00 13.07 -12.17
N ALA A 79 -15.50 11.95 -12.71
CA ALA A 79 -16.82 11.88 -13.32
C ALA A 79 -17.95 12.18 -12.32
N VAL A 80 -17.84 11.64 -11.10
CA VAL A 80 -18.79 11.90 -10.01
C VAL A 80 -18.74 13.37 -9.58
N GLY A 81 -17.55 13.93 -9.45
CA GLY A 81 -17.36 15.36 -9.14
C GLY A 81 -17.97 16.29 -10.18
N ALA A 82 -17.85 15.94 -11.47
CA ALA A 82 -18.47 16.65 -12.59
C ALA A 82 -20.00 16.49 -12.65
N GLY A 83 -20.60 15.62 -11.82
CA GLY A 83 -22.03 15.28 -11.88
C GLY A 83 -22.40 14.39 -13.06
N ASP A 84 -21.42 13.90 -13.84
CA ASP A 84 -21.65 13.04 -15.00
C ASP A 84 -21.75 11.56 -14.60
N ARG A 85 -22.97 11.17 -14.23
CA ARG A 85 -23.25 9.77 -13.86
C ARG A 85 -23.10 8.79 -15.02
N LYS A 86 -23.29 9.24 -16.28
CA LYS A 86 -23.12 8.37 -17.45
C LYS A 86 -21.64 8.05 -17.64
N GLN A 87 -20.80 9.08 -17.57
CA GLN A 87 -19.35 8.89 -17.65
C GLN A 87 -18.82 8.04 -16.48
N ALA A 88 -19.35 8.24 -15.26
CA ALA A 88 -18.98 7.40 -14.12
C ALA A 88 -19.35 5.93 -14.35
N ALA A 89 -20.57 5.64 -14.87
CA ALA A 89 -20.99 4.29 -15.23
C ALA A 89 -20.10 3.68 -16.32
N HIS A 90 -19.77 4.46 -17.34
CA HIS A 90 -18.89 4.03 -18.43
C HIS A 90 -17.46 3.74 -17.93
N ASN A 91 -16.91 4.58 -17.04
CA ASN A 91 -15.61 4.35 -16.40
C ASN A 91 -15.62 3.07 -15.56
N ILE A 92 -16.69 2.81 -14.79
CA ILE A 92 -16.84 1.58 -13.99
C ILE A 92 -16.89 0.34 -14.89
N GLY A 93 -17.73 0.35 -15.93
CA GLY A 93 -17.85 -0.78 -16.86
C GLY A 93 -16.52 -1.11 -17.55
N ASN A 94 -15.80 -0.09 -18.02
CA ASN A 94 -14.48 -0.25 -18.62
C ASN A 94 -13.42 -0.73 -17.61
N THR A 95 -13.50 -0.28 -16.36
CA THR A 95 -12.64 -0.79 -15.27
C THR A 95 -12.82 -2.29 -15.09
N VAL A 96 -14.07 -2.77 -15.00
CA VAL A 96 -14.35 -4.20 -14.81
C VAL A 96 -13.74 -5.04 -15.92
N ILE A 97 -13.93 -4.65 -17.19
CA ILE A 97 -13.36 -5.39 -18.32
C ILE A 97 -11.84 -5.34 -18.33
N LEU A 98 -11.27 -4.14 -18.15
CA LEU A 98 -9.81 -3.95 -18.15
C LEU A 98 -9.15 -4.88 -17.13
N PHE A 99 -9.64 -4.85 -15.89
CA PHE A 99 -9.02 -5.61 -14.83
C PHE A 99 -9.36 -7.10 -14.84
N LEU A 100 -10.47 -7.50 -15.45
CA LEU A 100 -10.71 -8.91 -15.74
C LEU A 100 -9.62 -9.46 -16.66
N VAL A 101 -9.28 -8.73 -17.73
CA VAL A 101 -8.20 -9.13 -18.64
C VAL A 101 -6.85 -9.08 -17.93
N VAL A 102 -6.57 -8.02 -17.17
CA VAL A 102 -5.31 -7.88 -16.41
C VAL A 102 -5.17 -8.99 -15.37
N SER A 103 -6.22 -9.33 -14.63
CA SER A 103 -6.15 -10.38 -13.61
C SER A 103 -5.89 -11.76 -14.20
N ILE A 104 -6.54 -12.10 -15.32
CA ILE A 104 -6.32 -13.37 -16.02
C ILE A 104 -4.89 -13.44 -16.57
N ALA A 105 -4.42 -12.37 -17.22
CA ALA A 105 -3.07 -12.30 -17.76
C ALA A 105 -2.02 -12.41 -16.64
N LEU A 106 -2.22 -11.66 -15.54
CA LEU A 106 -1.32 -11.68 -14.40
C LEU A 106 -1.28 -13.06 -13.74
N THR A 107 -2.43 -13.72 -13.56
CA THR A 107 -2.50 -15.09 -13.05
C THR A 107 -1.71 -16.05 -13.94
N ALA A 108 -1.91 -16.02 -15.25
CA ALA A 108 -1.20 -16.89 -16.19
C ALA A 108 0.32 -16.67 -16.15
N ILE A 109 0.76 -15.40 -16.16
CA ILE A 109 2.17 -15.02 -16.07
C ILE A 109 2.77 -15.52 -14.74
N LEU A 110 2.14 -15.22 -13.61
CA LEU A 110 2.68 -15.57 -12.30
C LEU A 110 2.72 -17.07 -12.06
N LEU A 111 1.71 -17.82 -12.53
CA LEU A 111 1.74 -19.29 -12.48
C LEU A 111 2.91 -19.87 -13.28
N SER A 112 3.25 -19.28 -14.43
CA SER A 112 4.42 -19.71 -15.20
C SER A 112 5.76 -19.35 -14.53
N LEU A 113 5.76 -18.35 -13.65
CA LEU A 113 6.95 -17.82 -12.96
C LEU A 113 7.10 -18.27 -11.51
N VAL A 114 6.25 -19.20 -10.99
CA VAL A 114 6.31 -19.64 -9.59
C VAL A 114 7.70 -20.13 -9.21
N HIS A 115 8.27 -21.05 -9.98
CA HIS A 115 9.61 -21.58 -9.70
C HIS A 115 10.72 -20.53 -9.82
N PRO A 116 10.81 -19.71 -10.90
CA PRO A 116 11.74 -18.58 -10.95
C PRO A 116 11.65 -17.63 -9.76
N ILE A 117 10.42 -17.32 -9.30
CA ILE A 117 10.21 -16.43 -8.14
C ILE A 117 10.77 -17.08 -6.86
N VAL A 118 10.48 -18.36 -6.61
CA VAL A 118 10.98 -19.09 -5.44
C VAL A 118 12.51 -19.14 -5.41
N VAL A 119 13.13 -19.33 -6.56
CA VAL A 119 14.60 -19.29 -6.70
C VAL A 119 15.14 -17.88 -6.46
N ALA A 120 14.51 -16.86 -7.05
CA ALA A 120 14.91 -15.45 -6.86
C ALA A 120 14.80 -14.99 -5.40
N MET A 121 13.85 -15.55 -4.66
CA MET A 121 13.69 -15.31 -3.22
C MET A 121 14.71 -16.05 -2.34
N SER A 122 15.64 -16.81 -2.94
CA SER A 122 16.64 -17.62 -2.22
C SER A 122 16.01 -18.50 -1.14
N THR A 123 14.88 -19.13 -1.48
CA THR A 123 14.10 -19.97 -0.55
C THR A 123 14.91 -21.17 -0.08
N PRO A 124 15.03 -21.43 1.24
CA PRO A 124 15.68 -22.63 1.77
C PRO A 124 15.06 -23.92 1.21
N THR A 125 15.90 -24.94 0.96
CA THR A 125 15.49 -26.21 0.31
C THR A 125 14.27 -26.85 0.96
N ASP A 126 14.22 -26.85 2.30
CA ASP A 126 13.12 -27.47 3.07
C ASP A 126 11.79 -26.68 2.95
N ALA A 127 11.85 -25.40 2.59
CA ALA A 127 10.69 -24.53 2.43
C ALA A 127 10.21 -24.40 0.96
N VAL A 128 11.01 -24.85 -0.02
CA VAL A 128 10.69 -24.69 -1.45
C VAL A 128 9.33 -25.25 -1.81
N SER A 129 9.05 -26.50 -1.45
CA SER A 129 7.77 -27.16 -1.76
C SER A 129 6.57 -26.42 -1.19
N GLY A 130 6.66 -25.99 0.09
CA GLY A 130 5.62 -25.22 0.76
C GLY A 130 5.42 -23.84 0.11
N THR A 131 6.50 -23.14 -0.27
CA THR A 131 6.43 -21.83 -0.93
C THR A 131 5.80 -21.93 -2.32
N VAL A 132 6.18 -22.96 -3.11
CA VAL A 132 5.56 -23.22 -4.43
C VAL A 132 4.07 -23.46 -4.29
N THR A 133 3.67 -24.30 -3.33
CA THR A 133 2.25 -24.61 -3.07
C THR A 133 1.49 -23.36 -2.65
N TYR A 134 2.02 -22.60 -1.70
CA TYR A 134 1.43 -21.35 -1.21
C TYR A 134 1.23 -20.35 -2.36
N LEU A 135 2.29 -20.07 -3.12
CA LEU A 135 2.24 -19.10 -4.22
C LEU A 135 1.31 -19.55 -5.34
N THR A 136 1.28 -20.84 -5.68
CA THR A 136 0.40 -21.37 -6.72
C THR A 136 -1.07 -21.12 -6.36
N ILE A 137 -1.48 -21.44 -5.14
CA ILE A 137 -2.86 -21.22 -4.67
C ILE A 137 -3.19 -19.73 -4.63
N CYS A 138 -2.29 -18.89 -4.10
CA CYS A 138 -2.49 -17.44 -4.05
C CYS A 138 -2.54 -16.83 -5.45
N PHE A 139 -1.74 -17.29 -6.41
CA PHE A 139 -1.77 -16.79 -7.79
C PHE A 139 -3.06 -17.16 -8.52
N ILE A 140 -3.63 -18.36 -8.26
CA ILE A 140 -4.99 -18.70 -8.70
C ILE A 140 -6.02 -17.75 -8.06
N GLY A 141 -5.77 -17.25 -6.85
CA GLY A 141 -6.61 -16.29 -6.13
C GLY A 141 -6.51 -14.84 -6.60
N ILE A 142 -5.55 -14.48 -7.46
CA ILE A 142 -5.36 -13.10 -7.95
C ILE A 142 -6.64 -12.47 -8.52
N PRO A 143 -7.51 -13.16 -9.26
CA PRO A 143 -8.77 -12.57 -9.71
C PRO A 143 -9.66 -12.08 -8.56
N PHE A 144 -9.69 -12.74 -7.42
CA PHE A 144 -10.45 -12.30 -6.25
C PHE A 144 -9.79 -11.08 -5.59
N ILE A 145 -8.46 -11.10 -5.41
CA ILE A 145 -7.70 -9.97 -4.86
C ILE A 145 -7.90 -8.73 -5.74
N THR A 146 -7.78 -8.89 -7.05
CA THR A 146 -7.97 -7.81 -8.02
C THR A 146 -9.40 -7.29 -7.98
N SER A 147 -10.41 -8.17 -7.98
CA SER A 147 -11.83 -7.79 -7.92
C SER A 147 -12.16 -7.01 -6.65
N TYR A 148 -11.67 -7.44 -5.48
CA TYR A 148 -11.84 -6.71 -4.24
C TYR A 148 -11.25 -5.29 -4.33
N ASN A 149 -10.01 -5.16 -4.83
CA ASN A 149 -9.33 -3.86 -4.92
C ASN A 149 -10.02 -2.91 -5.89
N ILE A 150 -10.54 -3.42 -7.02
CA ILE A 150 -11.30 -2.62 -7.99
C ILE A 150 -12.62 -2.15 -7.40
N ILE A 151 -13.38 -3.06 -6.80
CA ILE A 151 -14.65 -2.70 -6.16
C ILE A 151 -14.41 -1.63 -5.09
N SER A 152 -13.39 -1.82 -4.27
CA SER A 152 -12.98 -0.84 -3.27
C SER A 152 -12.62 0.51 -3.90
N SER A 153 -11.90 0.52 -5.03
CA SER A 153 -11.51 1.74 -5.75
C SER A 153 -12.71 2.45 -6.39
N ILE A 154 -13.70 1.70 -6.87
CA ILE A 154 -14.96 2.27 -7.35
C ILE A 154 -15.69 2.98 -6.20
N PHE A 155 -15.88 2.33 -5.05
CA PHE A 155 -16.53 2.95 -3.88
C PHE A 155 -15.79 4.20 -3.41
N ARG A 156 -14.47 4.16 -3.40
CA ARG A 156 -13.63 5.32 -3.06
C ARG A 156 -13.83 6.48 -4.04
N GLY A 157 -13.88 6.21 -5.33
CA GLY A 157 -14.20 7.20 -6.36
C GLY A 157 -15.59 7.80 -6.17
N LEU A 158 -16.57 6.99 -5.74
CA LEU A 158 -17.92 7.42 -5.38
C LEU A 158 -18.01 8.23 -4.08
N GLY A 159 -16.92 8.38 -3.34
CA GLY A 159 -16.87 9.09 -2.08
C GLY A 159 -17.23 8.25 -0.85
N ASP A 160 -17.26 6.94 -0.97
CA ASP A 160 -17.53 6.00 0.13
C ASP A 160 -16.26 5.24 0.52
N SER A 161 -15.61 5.65 1.61
CA SER A 161 -14.47 4.96 2.20
C SER A 161 -14.88 3.91 3.26
N LYS A 162 -16.13 3.97 3.75
CA LYS A 162 -16.60 3.07 4.80
C LYS A 162 -16.91 1.67 4.29
N SER A 163 -17.50 1.56 3.09
CA SER A 163 -17.85 0.26 2.53
C SER A 163 -16.61 -0.60 2.26
N PRO A 164 -15.52 -0.10 1.62
CA PRO A 164 -14.26 -0.85 1.52
C PRO A 164 -13.69 -1.31 2.88
N MET A 165 -13.78 -0.48 3.91
CA MET A 165 -13.38 -0.84 5.26
C MET A 165 -14.18 -2.04 5.79
N CYS A 166 -15.50 -2.06 5.60
CA CYS A 166 -16.33 -3.19 6.01
C CYS A 166 -15.99 -4.46 5.22
N PHE A 167 -15.68 -4.33 3.93
CA PHE A 167 -15.31 -5.48 3.10
C PHE A 167 -14.00 -6.12 3.57
N ILE A 168 -12.98 -5.31 3.88
CA ILE A 168 -11.71 -5.83 4.40
C ILE A 168 -11.86 -6.40 5.83
N ALA A 169 -12.70 -5.79 6.65
CA ALA A 169 -13.00 -6.33 7.98
C ALA A 169 -13.64 -7.73 7.89
N THR A 170 -14.56 -7.92 6.94
CA THR A 170 -15.15 -9.24 6.66
C THR A 170 -14.10 -10.22 6.16
N ALA A 171 -13.21 -9.80 5.24
CA ALA A 171 -12.12 -10.64 4.75
C ALA A 171 -11.17 -11.05 5.89
N CYS A 172 -10.80 -10.09 6.76
CA CYS A 172 -9.92 -10.35 7.90
C CYS A 172 -10.52 -11.37 8.87
N ALA A 173 -11.78 -11.20 9.25
CA ALA A 173 -12.46 -12.15 10.13
C ALA A 173 -12.60 -13.54 9.50
N ALA A 174 -12.95 -13.60 8.21
CA ALA A 174 -13.04 -14.86 7.48
C ALA A 174 -11.67 -15.53 7.32
N ASN A 175 -10.61 -14.77 7.03
CA ASN A 175 -9.25 -15.30 6.92
C ASN A 175 -8.81 -15.96 8.22
N ILE A 176 -8.89 -15.26 9.37
CA ILE A 176 -8.50 -15.81 10.67
C ILE A 176 -9.28 -17.11 10.98
N ALA A 177 -10.59 -17.12 10.74
CA ALA A 177 -11.42 -18.30 10.96
C ALA A 177 -11.02 -19.48 10.04
N LEU A 178 -10.76 -19.21 8.76
CA LEU A 178 -10.34 -20.21 7.78
C LEU A 178 -8.92 -20.72 8.06
N ASP A 179 -8.03 -19.87 8.54
CA ASP A 179 -6.67 -20.27 8.90
C ASP A 179 -6.67 -21.25 10.08
N TYR A 180 -7.43 -20.98 11.15
CA TYR A 180 -7.60 -21.95 12.23
C TYR A 180 -8.23 -23.26 11.76
N LEU A 181 -9.19 -23.19 10.80
CA LEU A 181 -9.79 -24.38 10.22
C LEU A 181 -8.79 -25.18 9.38
N PHE A 182 -8.10 -24.52 8.44
CA PHE A 182 -7.25 -25.22 7.47
C PHE A 182 -5.90 -25.62 8.06
N MET A 183 -5.29 -24.78 8.88
CA MET A 183 -4.01 -25.10 9.51
C MET A 183 -4.19 -25.79 10.86
N GLY A 184 -5.14 -25.36 11.69
CA GLY A 184 -5.32 -25.90 13.03
C GLY A 184 -6.09 -27.22 13.08
N VAL A 185 -7.16 -27.39 12.28
CA VAL A 185 -8.01 -28.59 12.31
C VAL A 185 -7.64 -29.56 11.19
N LEU A 186 -7.45 -29.06 9.96
CA LEU A 186 -7.19 -29.90 8.79
C LEU A 186 -5.71 -30.13 8.51
N HIS A 187 -4.81 -29.44 9.22
CA HIS A 187 -3.35 -29.59 9.11
C HIS A 187 -2.81 -29.49 7.67
N LEU A 188 -3.34 -28.53 6.88
CA LEU A 188 -2.95 -28.35 5.48
C LEU A 188 -1.65 -27.53 5.32
N GLY A 189 -1.04 -27.06 6.41
CA GLY A 189 0.19 -26.30 6.39
C GLY A 189 0.15 -25.05 5.49
N PRO A 190 1.19 -24.80 4.64
CA PRO A 190 1.24 -23.66 3.74
C PRO A 190 0.07 -23.58 2.74
N ALA A 191 -0.48 -24.74 2.31
CA ALA A 191 -1.67 -24.77 1.47
C ALA A 191 -2.90 -24.23 2.21
N GLY A 192 -3.02 -24.53 3.51
CA GLY A 192 -4.10 -24.04 4.37
C GLY A 192 -4.09 -22.52 4.48
N ALA A 193 -2.92 -21.91 4.74
CA ALA A 193 -2.74 -20.46 4.79
C ALA A 193 -3.12 -19.79 3.45
N ALA A 194 -2.66 -20.35 2.34
CA ALA A 194 -2.98 -19.83 1.01
C ALA A 194 -4.48 -19.92 0.67
N LEU A 195 -5.13 -21.02 1.06
CA LEU A 195 -6.58 -21.21 0.89
C LEU A 195 -7.36 -20.21 1.78
N GLY A 196 -6.94 -20.03 3.04
CA GLY A 196 -7.52 -19.03 3.95
C GLY A 196 -7.50 -17.65 3.35
N THR A 197 -6.33 -17.21 2.87
CA THR A 197 -6.16 -15.93 2.20
C THR A 197 -7.02 -15.82 0.94
N THR A 198 -7.01 -16.80 0.06
CA THR A 198 -7.73 -16.76 -1.22
C THR A 198 -9.25 -16.77 -1.03
N LEU A 199 -9.76 -17.65 -0.18
CA LEU A 199 -11.19 -17.79 0.07
C LEU A 199 -11.76 -16.60 0.85
N SER A 200 -11.01 -16.01 1.79
CA SER A 200 -11.43 -14.79 2.48
C SER A 200 -11.61 -13.62 1.52
N GLN A 201 -10.72 -13.49 0.52
CA GLN A 201 -10.88 -12.49 -0.54
C GLN A 201 -12.11 -12.78 -1.43
N ALA A 202 -12.36 -14.05 -1.76
CA ALA A 202 -13.57 -14.45 -2.50
C ALA A 202 -14.85 -14.09 -1.72
N ILE A 203 -14.88 -14.37 -0.41
CA ILE A 203 -16.00 -13.98 0.48
C ILE A 203 -16.20 -12.47 0.45
N SER A 204 -15.11 -11.70 0.58
CA SER A 204 -15.17 -10.23 0.50
C SER A 204 -15.74 -9.72 -0.82
N VAL A 205 -15.36 -10.35 -1.94
CA VAL A 205 -15.92 -10.03 -3.27
C VAL A 205 -17.43 -10.30 -3.31
N VAL A 206 -17.89 -11.46 -2.82
CA VAL A 206 -19.32 -11.79 -2.78
C VAL A 206 -20.10 -10.78 -1.92
N VAL A 207 -19.57 -10.42 -0.75
CA VAL A 207 -20.18 -9.41 0.13
C VAL A 207 -20.24 -8.05 -0.58
N SER A 208 -19.16 -7.63 -1.21
CA SER A 208 -19.08 -6.33 -1.88
C SER A 208 -20.02 -6.26 -3.10
N LEU A 209 -20.12 -7.32 -3.90
CA LEU A 209 -21.07 -7.43 -5.00
C LEU A 209 -22.53 -7.36 -4.51
N THR A 210 -22.83 -8.06 -3.40
CA THR A 210 -24.16 -8.02 -2.78
C THR A 210 -24.53 -6.58 -2.37
N VAL A 211 -23.56 -5.83 -1.81
CA VAL A 211 -23.78 -4.42 -1.45
C VAL A 211 -24.01 -3.55 -2.68
N ILE A 212 -23.25 -3.75 -3.79
CA ILE A 212 -23.46 -3.04 -5.06
C ILE A 212 -24.86 -3.27 -5.59
N LEU A 213 -25.29 -4.54 -5.67
CA LEU A 213 -26.60 -4.90 -6.21
C LEU A 213 -27.76 -4.34 -5.37
N LYS A 214 -27.60 -4.30 -4.04
CA LYS A 214 -28.63 -3.74 -3.14
C LYS A 214 -28.71 -2.22 -3.19
N ARG A 215 -27.57 -1.52 -3.25
CA ARG A 215 -27.52 -0.05 -3.17
C ARG A 215 -27.88 0.69 -4.45
N ARG A 216 -27.71 0.07 -5.62
CA ARG A 216 -27.99 0.63 -6.95
C ARG A 216 -27.52 2.10 -7.13
N SER A 217 -26.38 2.44 -6.52
CA SER A 217 -25.85 3.81 -6.51
C SER A 217 -25.59 4.34 -7.92
N ILE A 218 -25.13 3.47 -8.82
CA ILE A 218 -25.01 3.75 -10.26
C ILE A 218 -25.68 2.62 -11.02
N VAL A 219 -26.57 2.98 -11.94
CA VAL A 219 -27.21 2.01 -12.83
C VAL A 219 -26.29 1.74 -14.00
N LEU A 220 -25.69 0.54 -14.02
CA LEU A 220 -24.86 0.09 -15.13
C LEU A 220 -25.73 -0.52 -16.23
N LYS A 221 -25.47 -0.13 -17.49
CA LYS A 221 -26.09 -0.68 -18.68
C LYS A 221 -25.08 -1.57 -19.41
N LYS A 222 -25.59 -2.49 -20.25
CA LYS A 222 -24.73 -3.33 -21.10
C LYS A 222 -23.78 -2.50 -21.98
N SER A 223 -24.22 -1.30 -22.40
CA SER A 223 -23.39 -0.36 -23.17
C SER A 223 -22.16 0.13 -22.45
N ASP A 224 -22.19 0.21 -21.11
CA ASP A 224 -21.08 0.74 -20.32
C ASP A 224 -19.90 -0.23 -20.26
N PHE A 225 -20.17 -1.51 -20.54
CA PHE A 225 -19.15 -2.56 -20.65
C PHE A 225 -18.51 -2.66 -22.05
N LYS A 226 -18.84 -1.76 -22.99
CA LYS A 226 -18.13 -1.75 -24.29
C LYS A 226 -16.71 -1.20 -24.07
N PRO A 227 -15.65 -1.97 -24.48
CA PRO A 227 -14.28 -1.53 -24.32
C PRO A 227 -14.03 -0.18 -25.00
N CYS A 228 -13.55 0.79 -24.26
CA CYS A 228 -13.16 2.11 -24.76
C CYS A 228 -11.67 2.35 -24.46
N ARG A 229 -10.85 2.33 -25.52
CA ARG A 229 -9.38 2.48 -25.39
C ARG A 229 -9.01 3.79 -24.69
N ALA A 230 -9.73 4.87 -24.92
CA ALA A 230 -9.45 6.17 -24.30
C ALA A 230 -9.67 6.12 -22.78
N VAL A 231 -10.75 5.47 -22.31
CA VAL A 231 -11.06 5.32 -20.87
C VAL A 231 -10.03 4.39 -20.22
N MET A 232 -9.78 3.22 -20.82
CA MET A 232 -8.80 2.26 -20.30
C MET A 232 -7.38 2.87 -20.25
N GLY A 233 -7.01 3.62 -21.30
CA GLY A 233 -5.73 4.32 -21.33
C GLY A 233 -5.59 5.39 -20.24
N LYS A 234 -6.66 6.11 -19.91
CA LYS A 234 -6.67 7.07 -18.78
C LYS A 234 -6.49 6.35 -17.43
N ILE A 235 -7.15 5.22 -17.22
CA ILE A 235 -7.04 4.42 -16.00
C ILE A 235 -5.61 3.88 -15.84
N LEU A 236 -5.07 3.27 -16.90
CA LEU A 236 -3.71 2.72 -16.89
C LEU A 236 -2.64 3.81 -16.78
N GLY A 237 -2.84 4.97 -17.44
CA GLY A 237 -1.93 6.10 -17.37
C GLY A 237 -1.74 6.67 -15.97
N ILE A 238 -2.74 6.49 -15.09
CA ILE A 238 -2.63 6.85 -13.67
C ILE A 238 -2.11 5.65 -12.86
N GLY A 239 -2.65 4.46 -13.08
CA GLY A 239 -2.39 3.29 -12.25
C GLY A 239 -1.00 2.69 -12.45
N ILE A 240 -0.49 2.62 -13.68
CA ILE A 240 0.81 2.01 -13.98
C ILE A 240 1.96 2.73 -13.24
N PRO A 241 2.11 4.08 -13.31
CA PRO A 241 3.16 4.75 -12.57
C PRO A 241 3.11 4.50 -11.06
N ILE A 242 1.92 4.43 -10.46
CA ILE A 242 1.75 4.17 -9.03
C ILE A 242 2.09 2.71 -8.69
N ALA A 243 1.65 1.75 -9.50
CA ALA A 243 2.00 0.34 -9.30
C ALA A 243 3.53 0.12 -9.33
N PHE A 244 4.21 0.74 -10.30
CA PHE A 244 5.68 0.68 -10.37
C PHE A 244 6.35 1.41 -9.20
N GLN A 245 5.82 2.57 -8.76
CA GLN A 245 6.28 3.26 -7.56
C GLN A 245 6.23 2.34 -6.34
N ASP A 246 5.08 1.73 -6.10
CA ASP A 246 4.86 0.88 -4.92
C ASP A 246 5.75 -0.37 -4.98
N GLY A 247 5.91 -0.98 -6.17
CA GLY A 247 6.84 -2.08 -6.39
C GLY A 247 8.30 -1.69 -6.11
N LEU A 248 8.76 -0.52 -6.59
CA LEU A 248 10.13 -0.04 -6.34
C LEU A 248 10.38 0.27 -4.86
N ILE A 249 9.39 0.75 -4.13
CA ILE A 249 9.49 0.94 -2.67
C ILE A 249 9.75 -0.40 -1.99
N GLN A 250 9.04 -1.47 -2.37
CA GLN A 250 9.27 -2.81 -1.82
C GLN A 250 10.67 -3.36 -2.17
N VAL A 251 11.13 -3.14 -3.41
CA VAL A 251 12.50 -3.52 -3.82
C VAL A 251 13.54 -2.76 -2.98
N ALA A 252 13.32 -1.48 -2.69
CA ALA A 252 14.23 -0.70 -1.85
C ALA A 252 14.31 -1.27 -0.42
N PHE A 253 13.19 -1.69 0.17
CA PHE A 253 13.18 -2.36 1.48
C PHE A 253 14.00 -3.66 1.45
N ILE A 254 13.84 -4.48 0.41
CA ILE A 254 14.62 -5.72 0.25
C ILE A 254 16.14 -5.40 0.17
N ILE A 255 16.53 -4.39 -0.60
CA ILE A 255 17.95 -3.98 -0.71
C ILE A 255 18.49 -3.50 0.64
N ILE A 256 17.73 -2.72 1.39
CA ILE A 256 18.13 -2.25 2.72
C ILE A 256 18.32 -3.43 3.69
N THR A 257 17.42 -4.41 3.65
CA THR A 257 17.54 -5.65 4.43
C THR A 257 18.80 -6.42 4.03
N ILE A 258 19.13 -6.53 2.74
CA ILE A 258 20.37 -7.18 2.27
C ILE A 258 21.60 -6.45 2.81
N ILE A 259 21.61 -5.11 2.80
CA ILE A 259 22.70 -4.31 3.37
C ILE A 259 22.85 -4.55 4.87
N ALA A 260 21.74 -4.64 5.59
CA ALA A 260 21.74 -4.93 7.02
C ALA A 260 22.29 -6.35 7.31
N ASN A 261 21.89 -7.35 6.52
CA ASN A 261 22.36 -8.73 6.65
C ASN A 261 23.90 -8.84 6.49
N GLN A 262 24.50 -8.01 5.64
CA GLN A 262 25.96 -7.96 5.45
C GLN A 262 26.73 -7.41 6.67
N ARG A 263 26.04 -6.74 7.61
CA ARG A 263 26.65 -6.19 8.82
C ARG A 263 26.71 -7.20 9.98
N GLY A 264 25.86 -8.21 9.94
CA GLY A 264 25.78 -9.26 10.94
C GLY A 264 24.37 -9.53 11.45
N LEU A 265 24.22 -10.60 12.21
CA LEU A 265 22.92 -11.14 12.63
C LEU A 265 22.14 -10.13 13.49
N ASN A 266 22.79 -9.48 14.44
CA ASN A 266 22.13 -8.55 15.37
C ASN A 266 21.64 -7.28 14.65
N ASP A 267 22.44 -6.76 13.70
CA ASP A 267 22.05 -5.61 12.87
C ASP A 267 20.85 -5.97 11.95
N ALA A 268 20.90 -7.15 11.33
CA ALA A 268 19.82 -7.66 10.49
C ALA A 268 18.50 -7.83 11.26
N ALA A 269 18.57 -8.43 12.46
CA ALA A 269 17.41 -8.59 13.33
C ALA A 269 16.84 -7.21 13.77
N ALA A 270 17.73 -6.29 14.15
CA ALA A 270 17.36 -4.93 14.54
C ALA A 270 16.63 -4.19 13.41
N VAL A 271 17.17 -4.21 12.18
CA VAL A 271 16.55 -3.59 11.01
C VAL A 271 15.21 -4.24 10.68
N GLY A 272 15.12 -5.58 10.71
CA GLY A 272 13.89 -6.32 10.43
C GLY A 272 12.75 -5.98 11.41
N ILE A 273 13.05 -5.85 12.72
CA ILE A 273 12.07 -5.41 13.72
C ILE A 273 11.61 -3.98 13.43
N VAL A 274 12.55 -3.07 13.20
CA VAL A 274 12.23 -1.65 12.95
C VAL A 274 11.41 -1.48 11.68
N GLU A 275 11.66 -2.23 10.61
CA GLU A 275 10.84 -2.19 9.39
C GLU A 275 9.38 -2.57 9.65
N LYS A 276 9.12 -3.52 10.56
CA LYS A 276 7.75 -3.86 10.97
C LYS A 276 7.09 -2.69 11.71
N VAL A 277 7.80 -2.07 12.65
CA VAL A 277 7.30 -0.89 13.39
C VAL A 277 6.99 0.27 12.43
N ILE A 278 7.92 0.56 11.54
CA ILE A 278 7.76 1.62 10.54
C ILE A 278 6.57 1.34 9.60
N SER A 279 6.35 0.09 9.21
CA SER A 279 5.20 -0.29 8.37
C SER A 279 3.86 0.14 9.00
N PHE A 280 3.71 0.01 10.33
CA PHE A 280 2.52 0.51 11.04
C PHE A 280 2.43 2.03 11.04
N LEU A 281 3.54 2.73 11.23
CA LEU A 281 3.57 4.19 11.25
C LEU A 281 3.27 4.77 9.85
N PHE A 282 3.67 4.07 8.79
CA PHE A 282 3.38 4.46 7.40
C PHE A 282 1.92 4.27 6.97
N LEU A 283 1.07 3.63 7.78
CA LEU A 283 -0.36 3.56 7.48
C LEU A 283 -0.99 4.95 7.36
N VAL A 284 -0.53 5.93 8.15
CA VAL A 284 -1.03 7.31 8.09
C VAL A 284 -0.64 7.99 6.77
N PRO A 285 0.64 8.07 6.37
CA PRO A 285 1.03 8.56 5.04
C PRO A 285 0.27 7.89 3.89
N SER A 286 0.16 6.56 3.90
CA SER A 286 -0.54 5.80 2.85
C SER A 286 -2.03 6.13 2.78
N SER A 287 -2.68 6.32 3.93
CA SER A 287 -4.08 6.73 3.98
C SER A 287 -4.29 8.13 3.41
N MET A 288 -3.33 9.04 3.59
CA MET A 288 -3.39 10.40 3.02
C MET A 288 -3.21 10.41 1.50
N LEU A 289 -2.29 9.59 0.95
CA LEU A 289 -2.17 9.42 -0.51
C LEU A 289 -3.53 9.05 -1.11
N SER A 290 -4.16 8.03 -0.57
CA SER A 290 -5.45 7.52 -1.06
C SER A 290 -6.59 8.53 -0.86
N THR A 291 -6.60 9.23 0.28
CA THR A 291 -7.61 10.26 0.61
C THR A 291 -7.51 11.44 -0.34
N VAL A 292 -6.29 11.99 -0.53
CA VAL A 292 -6.07 13.13 -1.42
C VAL A 292 -6.37 12.80 -2.87
N SER A 293 -6.04 11.56 -3.31
CA SER A 293 -6.43 11.08 -4.65
C SER A 293 -7.93 11.12 -4.87
N ALA A 294 -8.71 10.57 -3.94
CA ALA A 294 -10.17 10.48 -4.09
C ALA A 294 -10.86 11.84 -3.97
N LEU A 295 -10.57 12.60 -2.88
CA LEU A 295 -11.16 13.92 -2.66
C LEU A 295 -10.70 14.94 -3.71
N GLY A 296 -9.41 14.92 -4.04
CA GLY A 296 -8.82 15.76 -5.07
C GLY A 296 -9.48 15.52 -6.43
N ALA A 297 -9.65 14.24 -6.82
CA ALA A 297 -10.29 13.87 -8.07
C ALA A 297 -11.73 14.40 -8.17
N GLN A 298 -12.55 14.22 -7.11
CA GLN A 298 -13.91 14.75 -7.09
C GLN A 298 -13.96 16.28 -7.17
N ASN A 299 -13.08 16.98 -6.43
CA ASN A 299 -13.04 18.44 -6.44
C ASN A 299 -12.54 19.00 -7.78
N ILE A 300 -11.56 18.36 -8.41
CA ILE A 300 -11.10 18.71 -9.77
C ILE A 300 -12.22 18.48 -10.77
N GLY A 301 -12.88 17.32 -10.73
CA GLY A 301 -14.02 17.02 -11.60
C GLY A 301 -15.18 18.02 -11.44
N ALA A 302 -15.41 18.55 -10.24
CA ALA A 302 -16.41 19.56 -9.94
C ALA A 302 -16.00 20.99 -10.37
N GLY A 303 -14.83 21.18 -11.02
CA GLY A 303 -14.32 22.51 -11.36
C GLY A 303 -13.89 23.33 -10.15
N LYS A 304 -13.52 22.67 -9.03
CA LYS A 304 -13.13 23.33 -7.76
C LYS A 304 -11.66 23.05 -7.41
N PRO A 305 -10.68 23.48 -8.23
CA PRO A 305 -9.26 23.16 -8.02
C PRO A 305 -8.73 23.70 -6.69
N GLU A 306 -9.21 24.85 -6.23
CA GLU A 306 -8.78 25.41 -4.94
C GLU A 306 -9.16 24.51 -3.75
N ARG A 307 -10.28 23.80 -3.83
CA ARG A 307 -10.65 22.82 -2.81
C ARG A 307 -9.76 21.58 -2.86
N ALA A 308 -9.29 21.16 -4.04
CA ALA A 308 -8.32 20.09 -4.17
C ALA A 308 -6.96 20.49 -3.54
N ILE A 309 -6.52 21.75 -3.72
CA ILE A 309 -5.34 22.31 -3.06
C ILE A 309 -5.54 22.38 -1.54
N GLN A 310 -6.71 22.83 -1.07
CA GLN A 310 -7.02 22.80 0.37
C GLN A 310 -7.00 21.39 0.93
N THR A 311 -7.50 20.40 0.19
CA THR A 311 -7.43 18.97 0.57
C THR A 311 -5.98 18.53 0.76
N LEU A 312 -5.09 18.87 -0.19
CA LEU A 312 -3.65 18.61 -0.08
C LEU A 312 -3.06 19.27 1.16
N ARG A 313 -3.35 20.55 1.41
CA ARG A 313 -2.81 21.28 2.58
C ARG A 313 -3.20 20.62 3.89
N TYR A 314 -4.47 20.28 4.08
CA TYR A 314 -4.94 19.63 5.31
C TYR A 314 -4.36 18.21 5.45
N ALA A 315 -4.23 17.46 4.37
CA ALA A 315 -3.61 16.13 4.40
C ALA A 315 -2.13 16.23 4.81
N VAL A 316 -1.37 17.19 4.23
CA VAL A 316 0.02 17.44 4.60
C VAL A 316 0.12 17.85 6.08
N MET A 317 -0.74 18.76 6.55
CA MET A 317 -0.74 19.18 7.96
C MET A 317 -0.99 18.01 8.91
N LEU A 318 -1.99 17.16 8.61
CA LEU A 318 -2.34 16.01 9.44
C LEU A 318 -1.22 14.96 9.44
N ALA A 319 -0.70 14.60 8.25
CA ALA A 319 0.31 13.56 8.14
C ALA A 319 1.68 14.01 8.67
N ALA A 320 2.10 15.25 8.37
CA ALA A 320 3.34 15.80 8.93
C ALA A 320 3.22 16.01 10.44
N GLY A 321 2.08 16.51 10.93
CA GLY A 321 1.81 16.66 12.36
C GLY A 321 1.89 15.31 13.09
N PHE A 322 1.28 14.27 12.54
CA PHE A 322 1.43 12.89 13.06
C PHE A 322 2.90 12.46 13.04
N GLY A 323 3.62 12.66 11.93
CA GLY A 323 5.04 12.31 11.81
C GLY A 323 5.92 13.02 12.85
N VAL A 324 5.66 14.30 13.12
CA VAL A 324 6.36 15.07 14.17
C VAL A 324 6.08 14.47 15.55
N LEU A 325 4.81 14.22 15.88
CA LEU A 325 4.44 13.62 17.17
C LEU A 325 5.04 12.22 17.34
N ALA A 326 4.98 11.39 16.30
CA ALA A 326 5.61 10.07 16.30
C ALA A 326 7.13 10.18 16.44
N SER A 327 7.79 11.12 15.75
CA SER A 327 9.22 11.34 15.87
C SER A 327 9.62 11.73 17.29
N ILE A 328 8.89 12.64 17.93
CA ILE A 328 9.15 13.01 19.32
C ILE A 328 8.98 11.81 20.25
N ALA A 329 7.88 11.08 20.14
CA ALA A 329 7.60 9.90 20.98
C ALA A 329 8.71 8.83 20.83
N ILE A 330 9.11 8.52 19.61
CA ILE A 330 10.10 7.50 19.30
C ILE A 330 11.49 7.87 19.83
N GLN A 331 11.88 9.15 19.91
CA GLN A 331 13.17 9.50 20.50
C GLN A 331 13.31 8.97 21.96
N PHE A 332 12.21 8.90 22.69
CA PHE A 332 12.19 8.44 24.09
C PHE A 332 11.82 6.96 24.25
N THR A 333 11.11 6.36 23.30
CA THR A 333 10.52 5.02 23.44
C THR A 333 11.13 3.96 22.52
N ALA A 334 12.07 4.32 21.64
CA ALA A 334 12.59 3.45 20.58
C ALA A 334 13.08 2.09 21.09
N GLU A 335 13.93 2.07 22.13
CA GLU A 335 14.45 0.83 22.70
C GLU A 335 13.35 -0.01 23.37
N GLY A 336 12.43 0.65 24.09
CA GLY A 336 11.28 -0.02 24.70
C GLY A 336 10.36 -0.66 23.64
N ILE A 337 10.18 -0.04 22.48
CA ILE A 337 9.40 -0.63 21.38
C ILE A 337 10.13 -1.85 20.80
N VAL A 338 11.44 -1.76 20.56
CA VAL A 338 12.21 -2.87 20.01
C VAL A 338 12.27 -4.05 21.00
N SER A 339 12.35 -3.77 22.31
CA SER A 339 12.35 -4.81 23.36
C SER A 339 11.05 -5.62 23.47
N LEU A 340 9.93 -5.15 22.84
CA LEU A 340 8.71 -5.96 22.73
C LEU A 340 8.87 -7.16 21.79
N PHE A 341 9.89 -7.17 20.94
CA PHE A 341 10.12 -8.19 19.91
C PHE A 341 11.33 -9.09 20.18
N THR A 342 12.12 -8.80 21.20
CA THR A 342 13.33 -9.55 21.54
C THR A 342 13.60 -9.48 23.03
N ASP A 343 14.19 -10.54 23.60
CA ASP A 343 14.50 -10.61 25.02
C ASP A 343 15.80 -9.81 25.33
N PRO A 344 15.70 -8.66 26.03
CA PRO A 344 16.84 -7.82 26.36
C PRO A 344 17.78 -8.43 27.42
N SER A 345 17.41 -9.53 28.07
CA SER A 345 18.24 -10.20 29.09
C SER A 345 19.41 -10.96 28.48
N THR A 346 19.35 -11.33 27.21
CA THR A 346 20.43 -11.98 26.48
C THR A 346 21.39 -10.95 25.87
N ALA A 347 22.69 -11.32 25.72
CA ALA A 347 23.67 -10.43 25.13
C ALA A 347 23.33 -9.99 23.70
N ASP A 348 22.84 -10.93 22.89
CA ASP A 348 22.38 -10.64 21.51
C ASP A 348 21.12 -9.80 21.50
N GLY A 349 20.13 -10.12 22.36
CA GLY A 349 18.91 -9.34 22.47
C GLY A 349 19.15 -7.90 22.94
N ALA A 350 20.05 -7.68 23.90
CA ALA A 350 20.47 -6.34 24.31
C ALA A 350 21.13 -5.55 23.16
N ALA A 351 21.97 -6.22 22.34
CA ALA A 351 22.55 -5.62 21.14
C ALA A 351 21.47 -5.25 20.11
N VAL A 352 20.51 -6.14 19.83
CA VAL A 352 19.38 -5.89 18.92
C VAL A 352 18.54 -4.71 19.40
N VAL A 353 18.23 -4.62 20.70
CA VAL A 353 17.48 -3.49 21.28
C VAL A 353 18.23 -2.17 21.06
N ARG A 354 19.52 -2.15 21.36
CA ARG A 354 20.35 -0.95 21.18
C ARG A 354 20.44 -0.51 19.72
N PHE A 355 20.78 -1.41 18.82
CA PHE A 355 20.91 -1.10 17.38
C PHE A 355 19.56 -0.78 16.74
N GLY A 356 18.50 -1.51 17.09
CA GLY A 356 17.15 -1.23 16.63
C GLY A 356 16.64 0.14 17.12
N GLY A 357 16.91 0.48 18.39
CA GLY A 357 16.61 1.79 18.94
C GLY A 357 17.32 2.92 18.18
N GLN A 358 18.61 2.75 17.86
CA GLN A 358 19.37 3.71 17.05
C GLN A 358 18.80 3.85 15.65
N TYR A 359 18.52 2.73 14.95
CA TYR A 359 17.96 2.73 13.62
C TYR A 359 16.58 3.39 13.59
N LEU A 360 15.70 3.04 14.54
CA LEU A 360 14.35 3.58 14.63
C LEU A 360 14.35 5.08 14.91
N ARG A 361 15.23 5.59 15.79
CA ARG A 361 15.38 7.03 16.07
C ARG A 361 15.81 7.81 14.82
N GLY A 362 16.68 7.24 13.99
CA GLY A 362 17.05 7.86 12.70
C GLY A 362 15.96 7.75 11.65
N TYR A 363 15.37 6.58 11.53
CA TYR A 363 14.38 6.30 10.48
C TYR A 363 13.06 7.04 10.68
N ILE A 364 12.63 7.29 11.93
CA ILE A 364 11.32 7.88 12.21
C ILE A 364 11.08 9.24 11.54
N PHE A 365 12.14 10.02 11.30
CA PHE A 365 12.03 11.30 10.57
C PHE A 365 11.48 11.11 9.15
N ASP A 366 11.66 9.92 8.57
CA ASP A 366 11.05 9.56 7.29
C ASP A 366 9.52 9.67 7.32
N CYS A 367 8.87 9.39 8.44
CA CYS A 367 7.42 9.47 8.60
C CYS A 367 6.88 10.90 8.36
N ILE A 368 7.66 11.94 8.73
CA ILE A 368 7.31 13.34 8.45
C ILE A 368 7.33 13.60 6.94
N PHE A 369 8.44 13.25 6.31
CA PHE A 369 8.64 13.50 4.88
C PHE A 369 7.75 12.63 4.01
N ALA A 370 7.55 11.35 4.40
CA ALA A 370 6.61 10.45 3.76
C ALA A 370 5.17 10.99 3.81
N GLY A 371 4.74 11.52 4.96
CA GLY A 371 3.43 12.15 5.09
C GLY A 371 3.21 13.29 4.09
N ILE A 372 4.26 14.07 3.83
CA ILE A 372 4.23 15.18 2.87
C ILE A 372 4.19 14.63 1.45
N HIS A 373 5.22 13.87 1.01
CA HIS A 373 5.31 13.47 -0.40
C HIS A 373 4.22 12.46 -0.82
N PHE A 374 3.69 11.63 0.09
CA PHE A 374 2.53 10.77 -0.21
C PHE A 374 1.26 11.59 -0.44
N SER A 375 1.05 12.67 0.33
CA SER A 375 -0.04 13.60 0.09
C SER A 375 0.08 14.28 -1.28
N PHE A 376 1.29 14.70 -1.68
CA PHE A 376 1.57 15.23 -3.02
C PHE A 376 1.36 14.17 -4.11
N SER A 377 1.78 12.92 -3.89
CA SER A 377 1.53 11.80 -4.81
C SER A 377 0.03 11.64 -5.05
N GLY A 378 -0.79 11.69 -3.99
CA GLY A 378 -2.24 11.66 -4.10
C GLY A 378 -2.80 12.82 -4.93
N PHE A 379 -2.27 14.02 -4.76
CA PHE A 379 -2.65 15.20 -5.53
C PHE A 379 -2.24 15.07 -7.01
N PHE A 380 -1.04 14.58 -7.30
CA PHE A 380 -0.59 14.34 -8.67
C PHE A 380 -1.46 13.27 -9.37
N CYS A 381 -1.87 12.23 -8.65
CA CYS A 381 -2.84 11.26 -9.16
C CYS A 381 -4.18 11.92 -9.50
N ALA A 382 -4.72 12.74 -8.58
CA ALA A 382 -5.98 13.47 -8.80
C ALA A 382 -5.90 14.39 -10.03
N CYS A 383 -4.72 14.98 -10.31
CA CYS A 383 -4.44 15.80 -11.49
C CYS A 383 -4.06 15.00 -12.74
N ARG A 384 -4.16 13.67 -12.73
CA ARG A 384 -3.70 12.76 -13.82
C ARG A 384 -2.22 12.91 -14.18
N LYS A 385 -1.40 13.32 -13.22
CA LYS A 385 0.06 13.51 -13.38
C LYS A 385 0.85 12.52 -12.50
N SER A 386 0.36 11.29 -12.39
CA SER A 386 0.95 10.23 -11.57
C SER A 386 2.40 9.88 -11.96
N GLY A 387 2.83 10.18 -13.18
CA GLY A 387 4.23 10.10 -13.57
C GLY A 387 5.17 10.95 -12.70
N LEU A 388 4.70 12.08 -12.13
CA LEU A 388 5.48 12.88 -11.18
C LEU A 388 5.62 12.15 -9.84
N SER A 389 4.60 11.39 -9.43
CA SER A 389 4.64 10.57 -8.23
C SER A 389 5.71 9.46 -8.36
N PHE A 390 5.73 8.78 -9.49
CA PHE A 390 6.77 7.80 -9.80
C PHE A 390 8.16 8.44 -9.85
N LEU A 391 8.29 9.59 -10.54
CA LEU A 391 9.58 10.25 -10.75
C LEU A 391 10.27 10.66 -9.45
N HIS A 392 9.55 11.33 -8.53
CA HIS A 392 10.20 11.76 -7.28
C HIS A 392 10.61 10.57 -6.41
N ASN A 393 9.82 9.48 -6.40
CA ASN A 393 10.16 8.28 -5.65
C ASN A 393 11.38 7.56 -6.22
N ILE A 394 11.43 7.32 -7.55
CA ILE A 394 12.58 6.64 -8.15
C ILE A 394 13.87 7.43 -7.96
N LEU A 395 13.82 8.75 -8.12
CA LEU A 395 15.00 9.61 -7.91
C LEU A 395 15.46 9.55 -6.43
N ALA A 396 14.54 9.60 -5.50
CA ALA A 396 14.86 9.50 -4.07
C ALA A 396 15.47 8.14 -3.69
N ILE A 397 14.91 7.05 -4.22
CA ILE A 397 15.38 5.68 -3.93
C ILE A 397 16.77 5.45 -4.54
N VAL A 398 16.95 5.79 -5.82
CA VAL A 398 18.16 5.44 -6.58
C VAL A 398 19.34 6.35 -6.20
N PHE A 399 19.11 7.64 -5.94
CA PHE A 399 20.21 8.59 -5.73
C PHE A 399 20.51 8.87 -4.26
N ILE A 400 19.54 8.71 -3.35
CA ILE A 400 19.74 9.06 -1.93
C ILE A 400 19.50 7.86 -1.02
N ARG A 401 18.31 7.24 -1.04
CA ARG A 401 17.92 6.25 -0.04
C ARG A 401 18.85 5.03 -0.05
N VAL A 402 18.93 4.31 -1.16
CA VAL A 402 19.75 3.10 -1.26
C VAL A 402 21.26 3.40 -1.17
N PRO A 403 21.82 4.35 -1.94
CA PRO A 403 23.24 4.68 -1.81
C PRO A 403 23.59 5.24 -0.44
N GLY A 404 22.74 6.08 0.14
CA GLY A 404 22.95 6.64 1.48
C GLY A 404 22.99 5.57 2.56
N VAL A 405 22.06 4.61 2.53
CA VAL A 405 22.07 3.47 3.46
C VAL A 405 23.34 2.63 3.27
N TYR A 406 23.73 2.35 2.03
CA TYR A 406 24.94 1.58 1.75
C TYR A 406 26.21 2.28 2.26
N VAL A 407 26.37 3.56 1.93
CA VAL A 407 27.53 4.36 2.35
C VAL A 407 27.60 4.49 3.87
N THR A 408 26.48 4.84 4.51
CA THR A 408 26.43 4.98 5.97
C THR A 408 26.65 3.64 6.69
N SER A 409 26.22 2.52 6.09
CA SER A 409 26.48 1.18 6.64
C SER A 409 27.97 0.85 6.70
N LYS A 410 28.76 1.36 5.76
CA LYS A 410 30.22 1.14 5.70
C LYS A 410 31.01 2.14 6.53
N LEU A 411 30.58 3.42 6.54
CA LEU A 411 31.29 4.49 7.26
C LEU A 411 31.07 4.45 8.77
N PHE A 412 29.90 3.93 9.22
CA PHE A 412 29.52 3.90 10.64
C PHE A 412 29.22 2.48 11.11
N PRO A 413 30.23 1.58 11.20
CA PRO A 413 30.01 0.18 11.57
C PRO A 413 29.51 0.00 13.02
N ALA A 414 29.76 0.95 13.91
CA ALA A 414 29.41 0.88 15.32
C ALA A 414 27.96 1.31 15.64
N THR A 415 27.20 1.85 14.67
CA THR A 415 25.86 2.39 14.90
C THR A 415 24.97 2.27 13.67
N LEU A 416 23.66 2.10 13.88
CA LEU A 416 22.65 2.07 12.80
C LEU A 416 21.93 3.42 12.65
N PHE A 417 22.14 4.40 13.51
CA PHE A 417 21.46 5.70 13.45
C PHE A 417 21.63 6.42 12.09
N PRO A 418 22.87 6.51 11.50
CA PRO A 418 23.05 7.14 10.20
C PRO A 418 22.35 6.41 9.05
N MET A 419 22.22 5.06 9.13
CA MET A 419 21.44 4.30 8.15
C MET A 419 19.96 4.69 8.19
N GLY A 420 19.39 4.88 9.39
CA GLY A 420 18.03 5.38 9.57
C GLY A 420 17.85 6.78 8.98
N LEU A 421 18.78 7.69 9.23
CA LEU A 421 18.75 9.04 8.67
C LEU A 421 18.86 9.06 7.13
N ALA A 422 19.62 8.15 6.55
CA ALA A 422 19.75 8.05 5.10
C ALA A 422 18.41 7.69 4.41
N THR A 423 17.56 6.90 5.06
CA THR A 423 16.20 6.62 4.56
C THR A 423 15.36 7.90 4.58
N ALA A 424 15.39 8.65 5.66
CA ALA A 424 14.68 9.93 5.79
C ALA A 424 15.17 11.00 4.79
N ALA A 425 16.49 11.04 4.52
CA ALA A 425 17.07 11.94 3.53
C ALA A 425 16.53 11.66 2.11
N GLY A 426 16.27 10.39 1.76
CA GLY A 426 15.61 10.02 0.51
C GLY A 426 14.23 10.66 0.39
N SER A 427 13.40 10.55 1.42
CA SER A 427 12.06 11.15 1.43
C SER A 427 12.10 12.69 1.46
N LEU A 428 13.11 13.28 2.07
CA LEU A 428 13.32 14.74 1.98
C LEU A 428 13.56 15.17 0.53
N LEU A 429 14.36 14.46 -0.25
CA LEU A 429 14.52 14.76 -1.69
C LEU A 429 13.18 14.64 -2.42
N SER A 430 12.37 13.61 -2.12
CA SER A 430 11.03 13.49 -2.67
C SER A 430 10.17 14.71 -2.38
N VAL A 431 10.20 15.23 -1.14
CA VAL A 431 9.47 16.46 -0.75
C VAL A 431 9.93 17.67 -1.58
N VAL A 432 11.25 17.86 -1.74
CA VAL A 432 11.79 18.97 -2.54
C VAL A 432 11.29 18.92 -3.99
N ILE A 433 11.37 17.72 -4.61
CA ILE A 433 10.89 17.52 -5.99
C ILE A 433 9.38 17.78 -6.08
N CYS A 434 8.59 17.31 -5.11
CA CYS A 434 7.14 17.54 -5.06
C CYS A 434 6.80 19.02 -4.97
N LEU A 435 7.50 19.80 -4.15
CA LEU A 435 7.29 21.24 -4.01
C LEU A 435 7.62 21.99 -5.30
N ILE A 436 8.73 21.65 -5.96
CA ILE A 436 9.11 22.21 -7.26
C ILE A 436 8.04 21.88 -8.31
N ALA A 437 7.66 20.61 -8.43
CA ALA A 437 6.64 20.15 -9.38
C ALA A 437 5.29 20.85 -9.14
N PHE A 438 4.87 20.98 -7.88
CA PHE A 438 3.65 21.70 -7.51
C PHE A 438 3.72 23.17 -7.89
N GLY A 439 4.85 23.85 -7.62
CA GLY A 439 5.06 25.24 -8.02
C GLY A 439 4.96 25.44 -9.54
N VAL A 440 5.54 24.53 -10.33
CA VAL A 440 5.45 24.56 -11.80
C VAL A 440 4.00 24.33 -12.26
N ILE A 441 3.32 23.34 -11.67
CA ILE A 441 1.91 23.07 -12.00
C ILE A 441 1.06 24.29 -11.69
N ARG A 442 1.21 24.90 -10.53
CA ARG A 442 0.42 26.06 -10.11
C ARG A 442 0.66 27.27 -11.01
N ARG A 443 1.87 27.55 -11.44
CA ARG A 443 2.18 28.62 -12.40
C ARG A 443 1.55 28.38 -13.77
N LYS A 444 1.51 27.13 -14.22
CA LYS A 444 0.86 26.74 -15.48
C LYS A 444 -0.67 26.63 -15.37
N SER A 445 -1.21 26.31 -14.18
CA SER A 445 -2.67 26.18 -13.97
C SER A 445 -3.40 27.49 -13.69
N THR A 446 -2.74 28.61 -13.67
CA THR A 446 -3.41 29.82 -14.11
C THR A 446 -3.92 29.64 -15.54
N LEU A 447 -3.46 28.61 -16.25
CA LEU A 447 -3.78 28.32 -17.64
C LEU A 447 -4.51 26.96 -17.85
N VAL A 448 -4.26 25.90 -17.07
CA VAL A 448 -4.75 24.55 -17.48
C VAL A 448 -4.89 23.59 -16.29
N LEU A 449 -5.91 23.74 -15.47
CA LEU A 449 -6.41 22.61 -14.66
C LEU A 449 -7.48 21.81 -15.41
N VAL A 450 -7.84 22.25 -16.59
CA VAL A 450 -8.85 21.65 -17.48
C VAL A 450 -8.38 21.79 -18.92
N GLU A 451 -7.47 20.96 -19.37
CA GLU A 451 -7.40 20.62 -20.79
C GLU A 451 -7.50 19.11 -20.91
N GLU A 452 -8.69 18.75 -21.47
CA GLU A 452 -9.16 17.63 -22.28
C GLU A 452 -8.75 16.19 -21.93
#